data_ec53fad19f02bc03b5c60288fe9419ce
#
_entry.id   ec53fad19f02bc03b5c60288fe9419ce
#
_cell.length_a   1.000
_cell.length_b   1.000
_cell.length_c   1.000
_cell.angle_alpha   90.00
_cell.angle_beta   90.00
_cell.angle_gamma   90.00
#
_symmetry.space_group_name_H-M   'P 1'
#
loop_
_entity.id
_entity.type
_entity.pdbx_description
1 polymer ?
#
loop_
_entity_poly.entity_id
_entity_poly.type
_entity_poly.pdbx_seq_one_letter_code
_entity_poly.pdbx_strand_id
1 'polypeptide(L)'
;YLLACKEMTINEEIVRNMSIWRVDLMGEMEIPGRDEKLGIPGIPALKKESVENLPKQWSEDFHLSHLNMAFDEPVKIRLKITRVREKADYTFLHDWFGDTFRFVGKSDIVEVMCSPFAMVNWALQYSDRVEVLEPESIRRQVEEKARRLYEKYRED
;
A
#
# COMPACT_ATOMS: atom_id res chain seq x y z
N TYR A 1 -10.10 -10.07 5.53
CA TYR A 1 -9.98 -8.67 5.96
C TYR A 1 -11.15 -7.85 5.40
N LEU A 2 -11.58 -6.86 6.16
CA LEU A 2 -12.56 -5.86 5.74
C LEU A 2 -11.84 -4.51 5.57
N LEU A 3 -11.95 -3.93 4.40
CA LEU A 3 -11.52 -2.56 4.15
C LEU A 3 -12.70 -1.63 4.46
N ALA A 4 -12.53 -0.77 5.45
CA ALA A 4 -13.59 0.12 5.88
C ALA A 4 -13.03 1.47 6.33
N CYS A 5 -13.85 2.49 6.24
CA CYS A 5 -13.54 3.79 6.80
C CYS A 5 -13.78 3.78 8.31
N LYS A 6 -12.77 4.19 9.08
CA LYS A 6 -12.90 4.47 10.49
C LYS A 6 -13.11 5.96 10.71
N GLU A 7 -14.16 6.29 11.43
CA GLU A 7 -14.43 7.65 11.89
C GLU A 7 -13.95 7.79 13.34
N MET A 8 -13.18 8.82 13.62
CA MET A 8 -12.69 9.15 14.96
C MET A 8 -12.85 10.65 15.20
N THR A 9 -13.15 11.01 16.44
CA THR A 9 -13.14 12.42 16.86
C THR A 9 -11.79 12.73 17.50
N ILE A 10 -11.05 13.65 16.93
CA ILE A 10 -9.76 14.12 17.43
C ILE A 10 -9.86 15.66 17.57
N ASN A 11 -9.69 16.18 18.77
CA ASN A 11 -9.80 17.62 19.06
C ASN A 11 -11.09 18.26 18.51
N GLU A 12 -12.23 17.57 18.73
CA GLU A 12 -13.56 17.99 18.26
C GLU A 12 -13.77 17.92 16.72
N GLU A 13 -12.75 17.52 15.95
CA GLU A 13 -12.86 17.32 14.52
C GLU A 13 -13.09 15.82 14.19
N ILE A 14 -13.97 15.58 13.21
CA ILE A 14 -14.23 14.23 12.71
C ILE A 14 -13.18 13.90 11.65
N VAL A 15 -12.31 12.96 11.99
CA VAL A 15 -11.28 12.44 11.07
C VAL A 15 -11.73 11.08 10.56
N ARG A 16 -11.67 10.90 9.24
CA ARG A 16 -12.03 9.66 8.55
C ARG A 16 -10.82 9.07 7.86
N ASN A 17 -10.45 7.87 8.27
CA ASN A 17 -9.31 7.15 7.70
C ASN A 17 -9.73 5.78 7.19
N MET A 18 -9.15 5.37 6.06
CA MET A 18 -9.25 3.99 5.61
C MET A 18 -8.50 3.07 6.57
N SER A 19 -9.12 1.97 6.91
CA SER A 19 -8.55 0.98 7.82
C SER A 19 -8.87 -0.42 7.34
N ILE A 20 -7.93 -1.32 7.58
CA ILE A 20 -8.11 -2.75 7.33
C ILE A 20 -8.36 -3.45 8.65
N TRP A 21 -9.43 -4.20 8.68
CA TRP A 21 -9.88 -4.91 9.85
C TRP A 21 -9.77 -6.41 9.64
N ARG A 22 -9.29 -7.10 10.62
CA ARG A 22 -9.31 -8.56 10.63
C ARG A 22 -10.70 -9.05 10.99
N VAL A 23 -11.38 -9.69 10.05
CA VAL A 23 -12.76 -10.17 10.23
C VAL A 23 -12.83 -11.26 11.31
N ASP A 24 -11.79 -12.08 11.42
CA ASP A 24 -11.67 -13.12 12.44
C ASP A 24 -11.49 -12.60 13.89
N LEU A 25 -11.16 -11.31 14.04
CA LEU A 25 -11.07 -10.64 15.36
C LEU A 25 -12.28 -9.76 15.67
N MET A 26 -13.26 -9.69 14.77
CA MET A 26 -14.49 -8.96 15.02
C MET A 26 -15.38 -9.80 15.94
N GLY A 27 -15.90 -9.16 16.97
CA GLY A 27 -16.93 -9.75 17.84
C GLY A 27 -18.32 -9.67 17.21
N GLU A 28 -19.32 -9.35 18.01
CA GLU A 28 -20.67 -9.12 17.52
C GLU A 28 -20.69 -7.93 16.56
N MET A 29 -21.18 -8.17 15.37
CA MET A 29 -21.37 -7.13 14.35
C MET A 29 -22.85 -6.89 14.18
N GLU A 30 -23.29 -5.68 14.45
CA GLU A 30 -24.64 -5.25 14.16
C GLU A 30 -24.63 -4.26 13.00
N ILE A 31 -25.53 -4.48 12.05
CA ILE A 31 -25.87 -3.45 11.07
C ILE A 31 -26.96 -2.62 11.70
N PRO A 32 -26.68 -1.37 12.15
CA PRO A 32 -27.71 -0.56 12.77
C PRO A 32 -28.82 -0.30 11.75
N GLY A 33 -29.98 -0.86 12.00
CA GLY A 33 -31.19 -0.53 11.27
C GLY A 33 -31.66 0.88 11.61
N ARG A 34 -32.38 1.51 10.71
CA ARG A 34 -33.06 2.76 11.00
C ARG A 34 -34.17 2.47 12.03
N ASP A 35 -34.05 3.01 13.21
CA ASP A 35 -35.10 2.98 14.23
C ASP A 35 -35.47 4.40 14.60
N GLU A 36 -36.60 4.86 14.03
CA GLU A 36 -37.12 6.20 14.26
C GLU A 36 -37.58 6.42 15.71
N LYS A 37 -37.99 5.35 16.41
CA LYS A 37 -38.44 5.45 17.81
C LYS A 37 -37.28 5.63 18.78
N LEU A 38 -36.12 5.05 18.46
CA LEU A 38 -34.91 5.18 19.25
C LEU A 38 -33.98 6.30 18.77
N GLY A 39 -34.35 7.01 17.70
CA GLY A 39 -33.56 8.07 17.13
C GLY A 39 -32.29 7.57 16.44
N ILE A 40 -32.24 6.28 16.09
CA ILE A 40 -31.11 5.68 15.38
C ILE A 40 -31.21 6.05 13.90
N PRO A 41 -30.26 6.83 13.35
CA PRO A 41 -30.41 7.39 12.00
C PRO A 41 -30.19 6.38 10.87
N GLY A 42 -29.93 5.13 11.16
CA GLY A 42 -29.44 4.18 10.19
C GLY A 42 -28.01 4.49 9.73
N ILE A 43 -27.44 3.65 8.88
CA ILE A 43 -26.11 3.92 8.34
C ILE A 43 -26.24 5.01 7.26
N PRO A 44 -25.71 6.22 7.48
CA PRO A 44 -25.67 7.19 6.41
C PRO A 44 -24.82 6.61 5.28
N ALA A 45 -25.35 6.61 4.07
CA ALA A 45 -24.54 6.29 2.91
C ALA A 45 -23.34 7.22 2.91
N LEU A 46 -22.13 6.68 3.12
CA LEU A 46 -20.89 7.44 3.03
C LEU A 46 -20.83 8.02 1.62
N LYS A 47 -20.94 9.34 1.52
CA LYS A 47 -20.66 10.02 0.27
C LYS A 47 -19.19 9.76 -0.03
N LYS A 48 -18.89 9.14 -1.16
CA LYS A 48 -17.50 8.84 -1.61
C LYS A 48 -16.59 10.05 -1.56
N GLU A 49 -17.17 11.24 -1.74
CA GLU A 49 -16.47 12.53 -1.71
C GLU A 49 -16.03 12.97 -0.30
N SER A 50 -16.51 12.30 0.75
CA SER A 50 -16.19 12.67 2.14
C SER A 50 -14.99 11.95 2.73
N VAL A 51 -14.32 11.10 1.97
CA VAL A 51 -13.12 10.37 2.39
C VAL A 51 -12.01 10.64 1.39
N GLU A 52 -10.95 11.28 1.84
CA GLU A 52 -9.76 11.49 1.02
C GLU A 52 -9.20 10.15 0.56
N ASN A 53 -8.71 10.12 -0.68
CA ASN A 53 -8.05 8.96 -1.30
C ASN A 53 -8.93 7.70 -1.49
N LEU A 54 -10.26 7.80 -1.36
CA LEU A 54 -11.13 6.71 -1.79
C LEU A 54 -11.25 6.74 -3.31
N PRO A 55 -11.02 5.61 -3.99
CA PRO A 55 -11.31 5.52 -5.40
C PRO A 55 -12.82 5.71 -5.61
N LYS A 56 -13.19 6.41 -6.67
CA LYS A 56 -14.62 6.59 -7.06
C LYS A 56 -15.31 5.24 -7.26
N GLN A 57 -14.52 4.26 -7.65
CA GLN A 57 -14.94 2.88 -7.81
C GLN A 57 -13.77 1.98 -7.37
N TRP A 58 -14.08 0.89 -6.68
CA TRP A 58 -13.10 -0.14 -6.38
C TRP A 58 -12.55 -0.72 -7.69
N SER A 59 -11.24 -0.76 -7.84
CA SER A 59 -10.59 -1.27 -9.04
C SER A 59 -9.37 -2.11 -8.67
N GLU A 60 -8.95 -2.95 -9.59
CA GLU A 60 -7.71 -3.72 -9.48
C GLU A 60 -6.49 -2.80 -9.32
N ASP A 61 -6.45 -1.69 -10.07
CA ASP A 61 -5.37 -0.70 -9.97
C ASP A 61 -5.19 -0.14 -8.57
N PHE A 62 -6.28 -0.01 -7.80
CA PHE A 62 -6.19 0.41 -6.42
C PHE A 62 -5.41 -0.60 -5.58
N HIS A 63 -5.65 -1.89 -5.74
CA HIS A 63 -4.89 -2.93 -5.04
C HIS A 63 -3.43 -2.97 -5.45
N LEU A 64 -3.16 -2.89 -6.76
CA LEU A 64 -1.81 -2.96 -7.31
C LEU A 64 -0.93 -1.78 -6.87
N SER A 65 -1.54 -0.62 -6.64
CA SER A 65 -0.84 0.56 -6.15
C SER A 65 -0.67 0.61 -4.63
N HIS A 66 -1.46 -0.19 -3.88
CA HIS A 66 -1.46 -0.21 -2.41
C HIS A 66 -1.01 -1.56 -1.87
N LEU A 67 0.19 -2.00 -2.27
CA LEU A 67 0.78 -3.24 -1.81
C LEU A 67 0.84 -3.32 -0.28
N ASN A 68 0.74 -4.53 0.25
CA ASN A 68 0.85 -4.79 1.69
C ASN A 68 -0.11 -3.96 2.55
N MET A 69 -1.27 -3.61 1.99
CA MET A 69 -2.31 -2.86 2.71
C MET A 69 -1.85 -1.45 3.16
N ALA A 70 -0.90 -0.85 2.47
CA ALA A 70 -0.48 0.52 2.70
C ALA A 70 -1.42 1.50 2.00
N PHE A 71 -1.82 2.57 2.68
CA PHE A 71 -2.80 3.55 2.19
C PHE A 71 -2.23 4.96 2.03
N ASP A 72 -0.92 5.10 2.06
CA ASP A 72 -0.26 6.34 1.67
C ASP A 72 -0.37 6.57 0.16
N GLU A 73 -0.34 7.82 -0.25
CA GLU A 73 -0.49 8.23 -1.65
C GLU A 73 0.51 7.51 -2.55
N PRO A 74 0.06 6.74 -3.58
CA PRO A 74 0.97 6.12 -4.51
C PRO A 74 1.77 7.15 -5.30
N VAL A 75 3.07 6.91 -5.41
CA VAL A 75 3.98 7.73 -6.19
C VAL A 75 4.66 6.91 -7.28
N LYS A 76 5.17 7.61 -8.26
CA LYS A 76 5.98 7.00 -9.32
C LYS A 76 7.35 6.62 -8.76
N ILE A 77 7.73 5.35 -8.93
CA ILE A 77 8.98 4.79 -8.42
C ILE A 77 9.72 4.12 -9.57
N ARG A 78 11.02 4.38 -9.67
CA ARG A 78 11.91 3.71 -10.60
C ARG A 78 12.76 2.69 -9.89
N LEU A 79 12.76 1.49 -10.45
CA LEU A 79 13.46 0.32 -9.94
C LEU A 79 14.43 -0.18 -10.99
N LYS A 80 15.62 -0.58 -10.57
CA LYS A 80 16.55 -1.36 -11.41
C LYS A 80 16.41 -2.82 -11.03
N ILE A 81 16.22 -3.67 -12.04
CA ILE A 81 16.09 -5.11 -11.86
C ILE A 81 17.43 -5.77 -12.12
N THR A 82 17.93 -6.49 -11.14
CA THR A 82 19.19 -7.26 -11.26
C THR A 82 18.95 -8.53 -12.05
N ARG A 83 19.79 -8.78 -13.05
CA ARG A 83 19.76 -10.01 -13.83
C ARG A 83 20.34 -11.15 -13.03
N VAL A 84 19.60 -12.24 -12.96
CA VAL A 84 20.10 -13.51 -12.42
C VAL A 84 20.36 -14.44 -13.59
N ARG A 85 21.60 -14.89 -13.77
CA ARG A 85 22.01 -15.83 -14.84
C ARG A 85 21.72 -15.34 -16.26
N GLU A 86 22.18 -14.16 -16.62
CA GLU A 86 22.08 -13.56 -17.96
C GLU A 86 20.64 -13.26 -18.47
N LYS A 87 19.64 -13.83 -17.87
CA LYS A 87 18.24 -13.53 -18.19
C LYS A 87 17.60 -12.70 -17.08
N ALA A 88 16.94 -11.63 -17.47
CA ALA A 88 16.07 -10.92 -16.56
C ALA A 88 14.77 -11.74 -16.41
N ASP A 89 14.43 -12.06 -15.17
CA ASP A 89 13.13 -12.64 -14.84
C ASP A 89 12.27 -11.54 -14.24
N TYR A 90 11.20 -11.21 -14.92
CA TYR A 90 10.25 -10.18 -14.53
C TYR A 90 8.93 -10.74 -14.00
N THR A 91 8.80 -12.07 -13.89
CA THR A 91 7.56 -12.73 -13.47
C THR A 91 7.07 -12.20 -12.13
N PHE A 92 8.00 -12.00 -11.18
CA PHE A 92 7.65 -11.47 -9.87
C PHE A 92 7.11 -10.02 -9.90
N LEU A 93 7.40 -9.24 -10.95
CA LEU A 93 6.79 -7.91 -11.13
C LEU A 93 5.33 -8.05 -11.52
N HIS A 94 4.99 -9.02 -12.39
CA HIS A 94 3.60 -9.30 -12.75
C HIS A 94 2.78 -9.78 -11.55
N ASP A 95 3.38 -10.58 -10.67
CA ASP A 95 2.70 -11.08 -9.47
C ASP A 95 2.28 -9.95 -8.52
N TRP A 96 3.04 -8.85 -8.49
CA TRP A 96 2.81 -7.74 -7.56
C TRP A 96 2.17 -6.51 -8.20
N PHE A 97 2.50 -6.21 -9.45
CA PHE A 97 2.08 -4.99 -10.15
C PHE A 97 1.18 -5.28 -11.35
N GLY A 98 0.86 -6.56 -11.63
CA GLY A 98 0.11 -6.94 -12.82
C GLY A 98 0.77 -6.38 -14.08
N ASP A 99 -0.01 -5.76 -14.95
CA ASP A 99 0.47 -5.12 -16.17
C ASP A 99 0.66 -3.60 -16.04
N THR A 100 0.69 -3.07 -14.78
CA THR A 100 0.79 -1.63 -14.54
C THR A 100 2.21 -1.10 -14.60
N PHE A 101 3.23 -1.95 -14.47
CA PHE A 101 4.62 -1.50 -14.57
C PHE A 101 5.03 -1.26 -16.03
N ARG A 102 6.00 -0.38 -16.22
CA ARG A 102 6.50 0.00 -17.54
C ARG A 102 8.01 -0.02 -17.60
N PHE A 103 8.57 -0.56 -18.68
CA PHE A 103 10.01 -0.48 -18.93
C PHE A 103 10.41 0.94 -19.35
N VAL A 104 11.54 1.41 -18.84
CA VAL A 104 12.13 2.69 -19.21
C VAL A 104 13.25 2.45 -20.22
N GLY A 105 12.94 2.70 -21.47
CA GLY A 105 13.90 2.48 -22.57
C GLY A 105 14.16 0.99 -22.85
N LYS A 106 15.42 0.67 -23.18
CA LYS A 106 15.89 -0.71 -23.42
C LYS A 106 16.72 -1.26 -22.26
N SER A 107 16.48 -0.76 -21.06
CA SER A 107 17.23 -1.11 -19.84
C SER A 107 16.43 -2.02 -18.93
N ASP A 108 17.07 -2.57 -17.92
CA ASP A 108 16.42 -3.29 -16.82
C ASP A 108 15.81 -2.35 -15.77
N ILE A 109 15.43 -1.15 -16.20
CA ILE A 109 14.76 -0.15 -15.36
C ILE A 109 13.27 -0.22 -15.63
N VAL A 110 12.50 -0.33 -14.56
CA VAL A 110 11.04 -0.33 -14.60
C VAL A 110 10.49 0.83 -13.77
N GLU A 111 9.33 1.31 -14.16
CA GLU A 111 8.59 2.35 -13.48
C GLU A 111 7.26 1.76 -13.00
N VAL A 112 6.93 1.97 -11.73
CA VAL A 112 5.70 1.51 -11.09
C VAL A 112 5.04 2.65 -10.33
N MET A 113 3.72 2.58 -10.15
CA MET A 113 2.98 3.41 -9.20
C MET A 113 2.75 2.59 -7.95
N CYS A 114 3.27 3.04 -6.81
CA CYS A 114 3.14 2.29 -5.57
C CYS A 114 3.22 3.21 -4.34
N SER A 115 2.58 2.78 -3.26
CA SER A 115 2.73 3.38 -1.93
C SER A 115 4.20 3.37 -1.50
N PRO A 116 4.77 4.49 -1.04
CA PRO A 116 6.14 4.56 -0.52
C PRO A 116 6.42 3.54 0.59
N PHE A 117 5.49 3.44 1.55
CA PHE A 117 5.63 2.50 2.67
C PHE A 117 5.67 1.04 2.20
N ALA A 118 4.79 0.66 1.29
CA ALA A 118 4.75 -0.67 0.72
C ALA A 118 6.02 -0.98 -0.06
N MET A 119 6.48 -0.02 -0.90
CA MET A 119 7.68 -0.19 -1.71
C MET A 119 8.93 -0.44 -0.88
N VAL A 120 9.12 0.29 0.22
CA VAL A 120 10.29 0.08 1.10
C VAL A 120 10.34 -1.35 1.65
N ASN A 121 9.20 -1.91 2.05
CA ASN A 121 9.15 -3.28 2.57
C ASN A 121 9.31 -4.31 1.44
N TRP A 122 8.69 -4.08 0.30
CA TRP A 122 8.78 -4.95 -0.87
C TRP A 122 10.21 -4.98 -1.45
N ALA A 123 10.88 -3.84 -1.55
CA ALA A 123 12.26 -3.77 -2.03
C ALA A 123 13.24 -4.53 -1.13
N LEU A 124 13.02 -4.51 0.19
CA LEU A 124 13.81 -5.33 1.12
C LEU A 124 13.55 -6.83 0.98
N GLN A 125 12.31 -7.22 0.71
CA GLN A 125 11.96 -8.62 0.43
C GLN A 125 12.66 -9.16 -0.82
N TYR A 126 12.86 -8.31 -1.82
CA TYR A 126 13.52 -8.65 -3.09
C TYR A 126 14.90 -7.97 -3.23
N SER A 127 15.63 -7.83 -2.11
CA SER A 127 16.87 -7.05 -2.04
C SER A 127 18.01 -7.54 -2.94
N ASP A 128 18.01 -8.80 -3.32
CA ASP A 128 18.96 -9.38 -4.27
C ASP A 128 18.59 -9.12 -5.74
N ARG A 129 17.37 -8.69 -6.01
CA ARG A 129 16.81 -8.54 -7.36
C ARG A 129 16.41 -7.11 -7.70
N VAL A 130 16.19 -6.26 -6.71
CA VAL A 130 15.62 -4.93 -6.89
C VAL A 130 16.46 -3.87 -6.21
N GLU A 131 16.78 -2.82 -6.95
CA GLU A 131 17.33 -1.57 -6.44
C GLU A 131 16.35 -0.43 -6.70
N VAL A 132 15.96 0.31 -5.66
CA VAL A 132 15.18 1.53 -5.81
C VAL A 132 16.09 2.65 -6.28
N LEU A 133 15.78 3.25 -7.43
CA LEU A 133 16.53 4.37 -8.00
C LEU A 133 15.93 5.71 -7.61
N GLU A 134 14.63 5.84 -7.78
CA GLU A 134 13.85 7.07 -7.54
C GLU A 134 12.49 6.75 -6.92
N PRO A 135 11.93 7.66 -6.12
CA PRO A 135 12.54 8.90 -5.62
C PRO A 135 13.58 8.65 -4.53
N GLU A 136 14.49 9.61 -4.36
CA GLU A 136 15.59 9.54 -3.39
C GLU A 136 15.10 9.32 -1.94
N SER A 137 13.93 9.84 -1.60
CA SER A 137 13.33 9.66 -0.27
C SER A 137 13.03 8.19 0.05
N ILE A 138 12.57 7.41 -0.93
CA ILE A 138 12.31 5.98 -0.78
C ILE A 138 13.62 5.20 -0.77
N ARG A 139 14.56 5.53 -1.67
CA ARG A 139 15.88 4.93 -1.73
C ARG A 139 16.60 5.01 -0.38
N ARG A 140 16.60 6.18 0.24
CA ARG A 140 17.20 6.38 1.58
C ARG A 140 16.53 5.57 2.68
N GLN A 141 15.21 5.42 2.63
CA GLN A 141 14.50 4.60 3.60
C GLN A 141 14.88 3.11 3.48
N VAL A 142 15.02 2.61 2.24
CA VAL A 142 15.49 1.23 2.00
C VAL A 142 16.93 1.07 2.52
N GLU A 143 17.82 1.99 2.19
CA GLU A 143 19.22 1.99 2.66
C GLU A 143 19.31 1.97 4.20
N GLU A 144 18.56 2.85 4.86
CA GLU A 144 18.55 2.94 6.31
C GLU A 144 18.03 1.64 6.97
N LYS A 145 16.94 1.06 6.43
CA LYS A 145 16.44 -0.22 6.95
C LYS A 145 17.41 -1.37 6.69
N ALA A 146 18.04 -1.42 5.51
CA ALA A 146 19.05 -2.43 5.20
C ALA A 146 20.27 -2.32 6.14
N ARG A 147 20.75 -1.10 6.42
CA ARG A 147 21.81 -0.86 7.39
C ARG A 147 21.43 -1.33 8.79
N ARG A 148 20.24 -0.97 9.28
CA ARG A 148 19.73 -1.44 10.59
C ARG A 148 19.62 -2.97 10.65
N LEU A 149 19.22 -3.58 9.54
CA LEU A 149 19.13 -5.03 9.44
C LEU A 149 20.54 -5.65 9.53
N TYR A 150 21.50 -5.12 8.78
CA TYR A 150 22.89 -5.57 8.83
C TYR A 150 23.49 -5.42 10.24
N GLU A 151 23.31 -4.25 10.89
CA GLU A 151 23.80 -4.00 12.26
C GLU A 151 23.20 -4.98 13.28
N LYS A 152 21.97 -5.42 13.07
CA LYS A 152 21.29 -6.38 13.95
C LYS A 152 21.83 -7.80 13.83
N TYR A 153 22.31 -8.21 12.68
CA TYR A 153 22.74 -9.57 12.40
C TYR A 153 24.26 -9.73 12.19
N ARG A 154 25.03 -8.65 12.20
CA ARG A 154 26.48 -8.76 12.20
C ARG A 154 26.92 -9.38 13.53
N GLU A 155 27.80 -10.35 13.43
CA GLU A 155 28.52 -10.88 14.59
C GLU A 155 29.59 -9.85 15.02
N ASP A 156 29.78 -9.64 16.31
CA ASP A 156 30.83 -8.77 16.88
C ASP A 156 32.21 -9.37 16.66
#